data_608801fae58fdfad40677d97ac731c7f
#
_entry.id   608801fae58fdfad40677d97ac731c7f
#
_cell.length_a   1.000
_cell.length_b   1.000
_cell.length_c   1.000
_cell.angle_alpha   90.00
_cell.angle_beta   90.00
_cell.angle_gamma   90.00
#
_symmetry.space_group_name_H-M   'P 1'
#
loop_
_entity.id
_entity.type
_entity.pdbx_description
1 polymer ?
#
loop_
_entity_poly.entity_id
_entity_poly.type
_entity_poly.pdbx_seq_one_letter_code
_entity_poly.pdbx_strand_id
1 'polypeptide(L)'
;IYRNYATDAETCVLYKDGTMKIYDPGKLNGKQMVKEGAYQSWIFGPSLLDDKGKAKSYFLTRDYIKESHPRTAIGYYEPGHYCLLVVDGRQNSSRGMFLEEMAKLFEDLGCKAAYNLDGGHSSFMSREDKVVNRPYKPDKEIADGIFIVEN
;
A
#
# COMPACT_ATOMS: atom_id res chain seq x y z
N ILE A 1 7.62 0.14 -18.57
CA ILE A 1 7.74 -0.97 -17.57
C ILE A 1 9.14 -0.93 -17.01
N TYR A 2 9.26 -0.58 -15.72
CA TYR A 2 10.56 -0.52 -15.05
C TYR A 2 11.13 -1.92 -14.76
N ARG A 3 10.25 -2.89 -14.40
CA ARG A 3 10.57 -4.29 -14.19
C ARG A 3 9.53 -5.16 -14.86
N ASN A 4 9.94 -6.15 -15.61
CA ASN A 4 9.07 -7.09 -16.33
C ASN A 4 9.50 -8.54 -16.07
N TYR A 5 9.62 -8.90 -14.80
CA TYR A 5 9.89 -10.26 -14.37
C TYR A 5 9.06 -10.58 -13.11
N ALA A 6 8.79 -11.86 -12.95
CA ALA A 6 8.15 -12.35 -11.74
C ALA A 6 9.02 -12.07 -10.53
N THR A 7 8.37 -11.73 -9.43
CA THR A 7 9.02 -11.47 -8.14
C THR A 7 8.56 -12.47 -7.11
N ASP A 8 9.27 -12.57 -6.01
CA ASP A 8 8.91 -13.34 -4.83
C ASP A 8 7.98 -12.58 -3.87
N ALA A 9 7.55 -11.37 -4.26
CA ALA A 9 6.64 -10.52 -3.50
C ALA A 9 5.29 -10.37 -4.23
N GLU A 10 4.23 -10.18 -3.46
CA GLU A 10 2.93 -9.75 -3.98
C GLU A 10 3.08 -8.38 -4.66
N THR A 11 2.32 -8.15 -5.71
CA THR A 11 2.39 -6.90 -6.51
C THR A 11 1.01 -6.26 -6.60
N CYS A 12 0.90 -5.01 -6.17
CA CYS A 12 -0.30 -4.20 -6.37
C CYS A 12 -0.24 -3.49 -7.72
N VAL A 13 -1.31 -3.57 -8.50
CA VAL A 13 -1.42 -2.97 -9.84
C VAL A 13 -2.68 -2.13 -9.93
N LEU A 14 -2.53 -0.91 -10.42
CA LEU A 14 -3.63 0.02 -10.68
C LEU A 14 -3.86 0.15 -12.19
N TYR A 15 -5.11 0.03 -12.59
CA TYR A 15 -5.56 0.08 -13.98
C TYR A 15 -6.22 1.42 -14.32
N LYS A 16 -6.22 1.79 -15.60
CA LYS A 16 -6.80 3.05 -16.10
C LYS A 16 -8.30 3.17 -15.87
N ASP A 17 -8.99 2.05 -15.74
CA ASP A 17 -10.43 2.01 -15.41
C ASP A 17 -10.71 2.22 -13.90
N GLY A 18 -9.67 2.46 -13.11
CA GLY A 18 -9.76 2.63 -11.67
C GLY A 18 -9.73 1.32 -10.88
N THR A 19 -9.62 0.17 -11.53
CA THR A 19 -9.51 -1.13 -10.83
C THR A 19 -8.14 -1.27 -10.17
N MET A 20 -8.11 -1.78 -8.95
CA MET A 20 -6.90 -2.20 -8.26
C MET A 20 -6.90 -3.71 -8.05
N LYS A 21 -5.81 -4.37 -8.43
CA LYS A 21 -5.62 -5.81 -8.25
C LYS A 21 -4.30 -6.10 -7.56
N ILE A 22 -4.27 -7.16 -6.75
CA ILE A 22 -3.04 -7.64 -6.12
C ILE A 22 -2.76 -9.03 -6.69
N TYR A 23 -1.53 -9.24 -7.13
CA TYR A 23 -1.07 -10.47 -7.76
C TYR A 23 -0.10 -11.20 -6.86
N ASP A 24 -0.26 -12.51 -6.75
CA ASP A 24 0.65 -13.38 -6.03
C ASP A 24 2.04 -13.39 -6.67
N PRO A 25 3.07 -13.77 -5.91
CA PRO A 25 4.42 -13.96 -6.42
C PRO A 25 4.43 -14.87 -7.67
N GLY A 26 5.21 -14.48 -8.65
CA GLY A 26 5.37 -15.24 -9.90
C GLY A 26 4.20 -15.12 -10.90
N LYS A 27 3.13 -14.41 -10.56
CA LYS A 27 1.97 -14.22 -11.45
C LYS A 27 2.04 -12.95 -12.30
N LEU A 28 3.05 -12.12 -12.09
CA LEU A 28 3.21 -10.86 -12.81
C LEU A 28 3.64 -11.09 -14.26
N ASN A 29 2.84 -10.61 -15.21
CA ASN A 29 3.21 -10.44 -16.61
C ASN A 29 3.00 -8.96 -17.00
N GLY A 30 4.01 -8.13 -16.81
CA GLY A 30 3.92 -6.69 -17.00
C GLY A 30 3.55 -6.27 -18.42
N LYS A 31 3.99 -7.01 -19.46
CA LYS A 31 3.61 -6.72 -20.85
C LYS A 31 2.12 -6.95 -21.10
N GLN A 32 1.59 -8.04 -20.58
CA GLN A 32 0.17 -8.36 -20.69
C GLN A 32 -0.68 -7.35 -19.90
N MET A 33 -0.28 -7.04 -18.67
CA MET A 33 -0.99 -6.09 -17.81
C MET A 33 -1.07 -4.69 -18.43
N VAL A 34 0.01 -4.22 -19.07
CA VAL A 34 -0.02 -2.92 -19.78
C VAL A 34 -1.01 -2.94 -20.95
N LYS A 35 -1.10 -4.04 -21.71
CA LYS A 35 -2.13 -4.21 -22.75
C LYS A 35 -3.55 -4.19 -22.18
N GLU A 36 -3.73 -4.70 -20.96
CA GLU A 36 -4.99 -4.71 -20.23
C GLU A 36 -5.32 -3.38 -19.55
N GLY A 37 -4.43 -2.38 -19.67
CA GLY A 37 -4.65 -1.03 -19.15
C GLY A 37 -3.99 -0.74 -17.81
N ALA A 38 -3.11 -1.60 -17.31
CA ALA A 38 -2.31 -1.26 -16.14
C ALA A 38 -1.41 -0.05 -16.42
N TYR A 39 -1.35 0.91 -15.49
CA TYR A 39 -0.51 2.09 -15.66
C TYR A 39 0.42 2.35 -14.48
N GLN A 40 0.11 1.81 -13.32
CA GLN A 40 0.96 1.94 -12.12
C GLN A 40 1.01 0.62 -11.34
N SER A 41 2.15 0.32 -10.74
CA SER A 41 2.30 -0.86 -9.88
C SER A 41 3.33 -0.63 -8.79
N TRP A 42 3.14 -1.31 -7.66
CA TRP A 42 4.04 -1.30 -6.51
C TRP A 42 4.39 -2.72 -6.10
N ILE A 43 5.67 -2.92 -5.80
CA ILE A 43 6.21 -4.17 -5.28
C ILE A 43 6.87 -3.88 -3.95
N PHE A 44 6.10 -3.94 -2.88
CA PHE A 44 6.56 -3.84 -1.51
C PHE A 44 5.83 -4.88 -0.66
N GLY A 45 4.54 -4.69 -0.45
CA GLY A 45 3.66 -5.62 0.22
C GLY A 45 3.79 -5.65 1.74
N PRO A 46 3.07 -6.56 2.33
CA PRO A 46 2.19 -7.55 1.71
C PRO A 46 0.78 -7.04 1.42
N SER A 47 -0.03 -7.90 0.75
CA SER A 47 -1.50 -7.81 0.76
C SER A 47 -2.03 -8.01 2.18
N LEU A 48 -3.02 -7.21 2.57
CA LEU A 48 -3.57 -7.19 3.92
C LEU A 48 -4.90 -7.94 4.05
N LEU A 49 -5.66 -8.03 2.95
CA LEU A 49 -6.96 -8.69 2.90
C LEU A 49 -6.94 -9.90 1.97
N ASP A 50 -7.79 -10.87 2.24
CA ASP A 50 -8.07 -11.99 1.35
C ASP A 50 -9.07 -11.60 0.25
N ASP A 51 -9.42 -12.56 -0.64
CA ASP A 51 -10.34 -12.36 -1.78
C ASP A 51 -11.77 -12.04 -1.34
N LYS A 52 -12.11 -12.24 -0.07
CA LYS A 52 -13.41 -11.91 0.53
C LYS A 52 -13.41 -10.58 1.29
N GLY A 53 -12.28 -9.85 1.25
CA GLY A 53 -12.11 -8.61 2.01
C GLY A 53 -11.92 -8.82 3.51
N LYS A 54 -11.49 -10.01 3.94
CA LYS A 54 -11.21 -10.32 5.35
C LYS A 54 -9.74 -10.13 5.66
N ALA A 55 -9.46 -9.67 6.88
CA ALA A 55 -8.11 -9.49 7.36
C ALA A 55 -7.34 -10.82 7.31
N LYS A 56 -6.18 -10.79 6.67
CA LYS A 56 -5.26 -11.93 6.67
C LYS A 56 -4.62 -12.10 8.04
N SER A 57 -4.35 -13.35 8.44
CA SER A 57 -3.56 -13.72 9.61
C SER A 57 -2.12 -14.10 9.27
N TYR A 58 -1.82 -14.26 7.99
CA TYR A 58 -0.49 -14.56 7.48
C TYR A 58 -0.09 -13.56 6.41
N PHE A 59 1.15 -13.06 6.49
CA PHE A 59 1.70 -12.05 5.60
C PHE A 59 2.99 -12.54 4.96
N LEU A 60 3.03 -12.52 3.63
CA LEU A 60 4.21 -12.86 2.86
C LEU A 60 5.20 -11.69 2.87
N THR A 61 5.96 -11.59 3.94
CA THR A 61 6.98 -10.56 4.13
C THR A 61 8.00 -10.97 5.19
N ARG A 62 9.06 -10.19 5.34
CA ARG A 62 10.09 -10.41 6.38
C ARG A 62 9.52 -10.09 7.76
N ASP A 63 10.01 -10.82 8.79
CA ASP A 63 9.45 -10.70 10.15
C ASP A 63 9.52 -9.28 10.70
N TYR A 64 10.62 -8.57 10.49
CA TYR A 64 10.73 -7.18 10.96
C TYR A 64 9.69 -6.23 10.35
N ILE A 65 9.15 -6.53 9.16
CA ILE A 65 8.08 -5.72 8.55
C ILE A 65 6.74 -5.97 9.24
N LYS A 66 6.54 -7.13 9.86
CA LYS A 66 5.31 -7.43 10.62
C LYS A 66 5.20 -6.63 11.92
N GLU A 67 6.34 -6.19 12.46
CA GLU A 67 6.45 -5.40 13.67
C GLU A 67 5.72 -4.06 13.59
N SER A 68 5.60 -3.37 14.74
CA SER A 68 4.96 -2.06 14.80
C SER A 68 5.85 -0.97 14.18
N HIS A 69 5.33 -0.34 13.12
CA HIS A 69 6.03 0.71 12.38
C HIS A 69 5.09 1.85 11.99
N PRO A 70 5.62 3.05 11.65
CA PRO A 70 4.90 4.00 10.80
C PRO A 70 4.52 3.30 9.50
N ARG A 71 3.31 3.52 8.98
CA ARG A 71 2.78 2.80 7.83
C ARG A 71 2.26 3.74 6.75
N THR A 72 2.35 3.24 5.53
CA THR A 72 1.65 3.78 4.37
C THR A 72 0.96 2.62 3.67
N ALA A 73 -0.30 2.76 3.34
CA ALA A 73 -1.06 1.71 2.69
C ALA A 73 -2.18 2.28 1.81
N ILE A 74 -2.61 1.48 0.84
CA ILE A 74 -3.72 1.76 -0.04
C ILE A 74 -4.79 0.67 0.12
N GLY A 75 -6.04 1.09 0.36
CA GLY A 75 -7.22 0.26 0.33
C GLY A 75 -8.06 0.53 -0.91
N TYR A 76 -8.84 -0.45 -1.33
CA TYR A 76 -9.66 -0.42 -2.52
C TYR A 76 -11.09 -0.85 -2.20
N TYR A 77 -12.05 -0.04 -2.61
CA TYR A 77 -13.47 -0.35 -2.51
C TYR A 77 -14.05 -0.81 -3.86
N GLU A 78 -13.90 0.02 -4.88
CA GLU A 78 -14.41 -0.18 -6.23
C GLU A 78 -13.63 0.71 -7.22
N PRO A 79 -13.80 0.57 -8.54
CA PRO A 79 -13.08 1.38 -9.51
C PRO A 79 -13.18 2.89 -9.22
N GLY A 80 -12.01 3.53 -9.05
CA GLY A 80 -11.91 4.95 -8.73
C GLY A 80 -12.12 5.31 -7.25
N HIS A 81 -12.45 4.36 -6.38
CA HIS A 81 -12.66 4.60 -4.95
C HIS A 81 -11.63 3.88 -4.09
N TYR A 82 -10.77 4.65 -3.45
CA TYR A 82 -9.63 4.16 -2.67
C TYR A 82 -9.61 4.77 -1.27
N CYS A 83 -8.92 4.10 -0.36
CA CYS A 83 -8.54 4.61 0.95
C CYS A 83 -7.01 4.75 1.01
N LEU A 84 -6.50 5.93 1.28
CA LEU A 84 -5.07 6.16 1.53
C LEU A 84 -4.87 6.27 3.03
N LEU A 85 -3.99 5.43 3.57
CA LEU A 85 -3.70 5.37 4.99
C LEU A 85 -2.23 5.72 5.25
N VAL A 86 -2.01 6.63 6.19
CA VAL A 86 -0.71 6.84 6.82
C VAL A 86 -0.88 6.70 8.34
N VAL A 87 0.04 5.99 8.96
CA VAL A 87 0.10 5.80 10.42
C VAL A 87 1.42 6.35 10.93
N ASP A 88 1.36 7.26 11.89
CA ASP A 88 2.54 7.72 12.62
C ASP A 88 3.12 6.58 13.47
N GLY A 89 4.41 6.63 13.74
CA GLY A 89 5.03 5.62 14.61
C GLY A 89 6.48 5.97 14.95
N ARG A 90 7.11 5.08 15.75
CA ARG A 90 8.47 5.27 16.28
C ARG A 90 8.62 6.56 17.09
N GLN A 91 7.55 6.99 17.75
CA GLN A 91 7.48 8.21 18.54
C GLN A 91 6.75 7.93 19.85
N ASN A 92 6.98 8.76 20.87
CA ASN A 92 6.29 8.63 22.17
C ASN A 92 4.75 8.74 22.04
N SER A 93 4.28 9.49 21.04
CA SER A 93 2.84 9.67 20.76
C SER A 93 2.22 8.52 19.99
N SER A 94 3.02 7.71 19.27
CA SER A 94 2.55 6.58 18.49
C SER A 94 3.67 5.57 18.26
N ARG A 95 3.43 4.30 18.61
CA ARG A 95 4.34 3.21 18.28
C ARG A 95 4.29 2.81 16.79
N GLY A 96 3.21 3.15 16.11
CA GLY A 96 2.85 2.64 14.80
C GLY A 96 1.83 1.51 14.87
N MET A 97 1.67 0.76 13.77
CA MET A 97 0.76 -0.38 13.66
C MET A 97 1.50 -1.64 13.23
N PHE A 98 1.10 -2.79 13.80
CA PHE A 98 1.40 -4.11 13.25
C PHE A 98 0.60 -4.34 11.96
N LEU A 99 1.05 -5.25 11.10
CA LEU A 99 0.31 -5.58 9.87
C LEU A 99 -1.08 -6.14 10.14
N GLU A 100 -1.24 -6.94 11.20
CA GLU A 100 -2.53 -7.48 11.63
C GLU A 100 -3.53 -6.38 12.01
N GLU A 101 -3.08 -5.37 12.73
CA GLU A 101 -3.90 -4.22 13.09
C GLU A 101 -4.35 -3.44 11.85
N MET A 102 -3.43 -3.25 10.90
CA MET A 102 -3.75 -2.60 9.62
C MET A 102 -4.74 -3.41 8.79
N ALA A 103 -4.54 -4.73 8.70
CA ALA A 103 -5.45 -5.63 8.01
C ALA A 103 -6.86 -5.56 8.60
N LYS A 104 -6.97 -5.59 9.93
CA LYS A 104 -8.25 -5.45 10.62
C LYS A 104 -8.91 -4.09 10.37
N LEU A 105 -8.13 -3.01 10.37
CA LEU A 105 -8.63 -1.67 10.07
C LEU A 105 -9.25 -1.60 8.66
N PHE A 106 -8.58 -2.15 7.63
CA PHE A 106 -9.11 -2.14 6.28
C PHE A 106 -10.34 -3.05 6.11
N GLU A 107 -10.41 -4.17 6.83
CA GLU A 107 -11.62 -4.99 6.91
C GLU A 107 -12.78 -4.18 7.52
N ASP A 108 -12.56 -3.51 8.65
CA ASP A 108 -13.58 -2.72 9.35
C ASP A 108 -14.05 -1.51 8.50
N LEU A 109 -13.17 -0.95 7.67
CA LEU A 109 -13.51 0.08 6.70
C LEU A 109 -14.29 -0.46 5.48
N GLY A 110 -14.41 -1.78 5.34
CA GLY A 110 -15.15 -2.41 4.24
C GLY A 110 -14.39 -2.44 2.90
N CYS A 111 -13.07 -2.32 2.91
CA CYS A 111 -12.26 -2.45 1.71
C CYS A 111 -12.32 -3.87 1.15
N LYS A 112 -12.33 -3.99 -0.17
CA LYS A 112 -12.28 -5.30 -0.88
C LYS A 112 -10.86 -5.81 -1.03
N ALA A 113 -9.88 -4.91 -1.12
CA ALA A 113 -8.46 -5.22 -1.13
C ALA A 113 -7.70 -4.14 -0.37
N ALA A 114 -6.53 -4.48 0.17
CA ALA A 114 -5.63 -3.53 0.80
C ALA A 114 -4.19 -3.99 0.69
N TYR A 115 -3.27 -3.03 0.50
CA TYR A 115 -1.88 -3.31 0.23
C TYR A 115 -0.97 -2.38 1.03
N ASN A 116 0.00 -2.96 1.75
CA ASN A 116 1.01 -2.22 2.47
C ASN A 116 2.07 -1.71 1.49
N LEU A 117 2.37 -0.42 1.58
CA LEU A 117 3.41 0.25 0.81
C LEU A 117 4.67 0.46 1.67
N ASP A 118 5.72 1.04 1.09
CA ASP A 118 6.87 1.47 1.88
C ASP A 118 6.43 2.44 2.97
N GLY A 119 6.98 2.24 4.17
CA GLY A 119 6.59 2.95 5.37
C GLY A 119 7.78 3.43 6.19
N GLY A 120 7.66 3.42 7.49
CA GLY A 120 8.74 3.87 8.38
C GLY A 120 9.07 5.36 8.17
N HIS A 121 10.26 5.66 7.66
CA HIS A 121 10.65 7.04 7.35
C HIS A 121 9.84 7.66 6.20
N SER A 122 9.30 6.82 5.31
CA SER A 122 8.56 7.23 4.11
C SER A 122 7.06 7.45 4.36
N SER A 123 6.60 7.23 5.61
CA SER A 123 5.19 7.45 5.98
C SER A 123 4.88 8.93 6.11
N PHE A 124 4.36 9.49 5.02
CA PHE A 124 4.12 10.92 4.86
C PHE A 124 2.85 11.14 4.05
N MET A 125 2.03 12.08 4.48
CA MET A 125 0.84 12.54 3.75
C MET A 125 0.76 14.07 3.81
N SER A 126 0.50 14.67 2.66
CA SER A 126 0.24 16.11 2.57
C SER A 126 -1.08 16.39 1.85
N ARG A 127 -1.70 17.51 2.21
CA ARG A 127 -2.86 18.08 1.54
C ARG A 127 -2.70 19.60 1.49
N GLU A 128 -2.91 20.21 0.32
CA GLU A 128 -2.81 21.66 0.14
C GLU A 128 -1.49 22.22 0.69
N ASP A 129 -0.38 21.60 0.29
CA ASP A 129 1.00 21.93 0.71
C ASP A 129 1.28 21.82 2.22
N LYS A 130 0.37 21.22 2.98
CA LYS A 130 0.54 20.99 4.42
C LYS A 130 0.68 19.51 4.72
N VAL A 131 1.68 19.15 5.53
CA VAL A 131 1.80 17.81 6.09
C VAL A 131 0.67 17.57 7.08
N VAL A 132 -0.09 16.50 6.91
CA VAL A 132 -1.27 16.20 7.74
C VAL A 132 -1.01 15.12 8.80
N ASN A 133 0.11 14.41 8.72
CA ASN A 133 0.56 13.47 9.76
C ASN A 133 1.81 14.01 10.50
N ARG A 134 2.39 13.23 11.41
CA ARG A 134 3.64 13.53 12.10
C ARG A 134 4.73 12.55 11.66
N PRO A 135 5.46 12.82 10.55
CA PRO A 135 6.48 11.91 10.05
C PRO A 135 7.58 11.69 11.08
N TYR A 136 8.05 10.45 11.19
CA TYR A 136 9.16 10.08 12.08
C TYR A 136 10.47 10.81 11.74
N LYS A 137 10.70 11.06 10.44
CA LYS A 137 11.82 11.88 9.93
C LYS A 137 11.31 12.78 8.81
N PRO A 138 10.83 13.99 9.14
CA PRO A 138 10.18 14.88 8.17
C PRO A 138 11.09 15.35 7.04
N ASP A 139 12.40 15.43 7.27
CA ASP A 139 13.37 15.94 6.29
C ASP A 139 13.96 14.85 5.39
N LYS A 140 13.45 13.61 5.46
CA LYS A 140 13.96 12.53 4.63
C LYS A 140 13.37 12.58 3.23
N GLU A 141 14.23 12.60 2.22
CA GLU A 141 13.84 12.39 0.83
C GLU A 141 13.25 10.98 0.64
N ILE A 142 12.19 10.89 -0.18
CA ILE A 142 11.53 9.65 -0.58
C ILE A 142 11.64 9.47 -2.08
N ALA A 143 11.69 8.22 -2.55
CA ALA A 143 11.94 7.89 -3.95
C ALA A 143 10.72 8.14 -4.85
N ASP A 144 9.51 7.97 -4.32
CA ASP A 144 8.26 8.08 -5.04
C ASP A 144 7.09 8.44 -4.11
N GLY A 145 5.92 8.71 -4.70
CA GLY A 145 4.71 9.01 -3.98
C GLY A 145 3.47 8.79 -4.85
N ILE A 146 2.31 8.76 -4.20
CA ILE A 146 1.01 8.76 -4.87
C ILE A 146 0.47 10.17 -4.84
N PHE A 147 0.21 10.74 -6.02
CA PHE A 147 -0.32 12.08 -6.18
C PHE A 147 -1.75 12.00 -6.71
N ILE A 148 -2.66 12.70 -6.04
CA ILE A 148 -4.03 12.92 -6.50
C ILE A 148 -4.08 14.34 -7.02
N VAL A 149 -4.41 14.49 -8.30
CA VAL A 149 -4.52 15.78 -8.97
C VAL A 149 -5.92 15.93 -9.56
N GLU A 150 -6.48 17.12 -9.46
CA GLU A 150 -7.69 17.48 -10.19
C GLU A 150 -7.33 17.77 -11.65
N ASN A 151 -8.17 17.28 -12.56
CA ASN A 151 -8.03 17.52 -14.01
C ASN A 151 -8.87 18.74 -14.44
#